data_f42badc748c510c8bf967634843dc8f5
#
_entry.id   f42badc748c510c8bf967634843dc8f5
#
_cell.length_a   1.000
_cell.length_b   1.000
_cell.length_c   1.000
_cell.angle_alpha   90.00
_cell.angle_beta   90.00
_cell.angle_gamma   90.00
#
_symmetry.space_group_name_H-M   'P 1'
#
loop_
_entity.id
_entity.type
_entity.pdbx_description
1 polymer ?
#
loop_
_entity_poly.entity_id
_entity_poly.type
_entity_poly.pdbx_seq_one_letter_code
_entity_poly.pdbx_strand_id
1 'polypeptide(L)'
;LFADVGADLADHVTLTPLETLARHYWDDGTQLDLMADSEASLANVRDAFGAVAAAEFASFSARAKRLFDAFDAPMMRTAMPDQIAVARKVLAQPRLIADMAPHRTLAGLLKSSFSDPRLAQLFGRYATYVGGSPYKSPAILSLIWQAEAQGVWTVAGGMQQLAQAIAALAERHGVQFHYDTRALRITRQGGQISGVETTKGHFPAATVVFNGDPRALATGLLGPAIAGAVPVTGTEPRSLSAYVHAFAAVPHGVELAHHTVFFGHDPKAEFSALARNDMPRDASLYLCAQDHGTAAPDAMQRFEIIMNAAPVLRDPEQEKAQCQTQIFARFRQFGLTFSPTPGPDSLTTPQGFADLFPASLGSLYGRSPHGMMAAFKRPTVRTTMPGLYLAGGGVHPGAGVPMATLCGQHAAAAILNDLASRSTSRPVAMRGGT
;
A
#
# COMPACT_ATOMS: atom_id res chain seq x y z
N LEU A 1 14.73 -9.88 -3.54
CA LEU A 1 14.78 -9.39 -4.92
C LEU A 1 16.22 -9.24 -5.41
N PHE A 2 17.07 -8.41 -4.76
CA PHE A 2 18.45 -8.21 -5.18
C PHE A 2 19.24 -9.52 -5.12
N ALA A 3 19.15 -10.25 -4.02
CA ALA A 3 19.82 -11.55 -3.84
C ALA A 3 19.40 -12.61 -4.89
N ASP A 4 18.14 -12.58 -5.35
CA ASP A 4 17.62 -13.52 -6.36
C ASP A 4 18.32 -13.37 -7.73
N VAL A 5 18.91 -12.20 -7.97
CA VAL A 5 19.66 -11.87 -9.19
C VAL A 5 21.16 -11.68 -8.95
N GLY A 6 21.66 -12.17 -7.80
CA GLY A 6 23.08 -12.14 -7.48
C GLY A 6 23.65 -10.77 -7.09
N ALA A 7 22.80 -9.84 -6.63
CA ALA A 7 23.20 -8.51 -6.18
C ALA A 7 22.94 -8.33 -4.67
N ASP A 8 23.70 -7.45 -4.03
CA ASP A 8 23.43 -7.00 -2.66
C ASP A 8 22.70 -5.65 -2.70
N LEU A 9 21.63 -5.50 -1.92
CA LEU A 9 20.89 -4.25 -1.80
C LEU A 9 21.79 -3.11 -1.29
N ALA A 10 22.71 -3.41 -0.38
CA ALA A 10 23.62 -2.42 0.20
C ALA A 10 24.59 -1.80 -0.81
N ASP A 11 24.89 -2.49 -1.93
CA ASP A 11 25.72 -1.94 -3.02
C ASP A 11 24.97 -0.92 -3.88
N HIS A 12 23.66 -0.81 -3.72
CA HIS A 12 22.80 0.01 -4.59
C HIS A 12 22.12 1.15 -3.86
N VAL A 13 21.77 0.97 -2.60
CA VAL A 13 21.08 1.98 -1.79
C VAL A 13 21.56 1.93 -0.35
N THR A 14 21.67 3.09 0.28
CA THR A 14 21.94 3.20 1.71
C THR A 14 20.62 3.27 2.46
N LEU A 15 20.42 2.33 3.37
CA LEU A 15 19.27 2.28 4.27
C LEU A 15 19.68 2.73 5.67
N THR A 16 18.90 3.66 6.25
CA THR A 16 19.10 4.12 7.63
C THR A 16 17.87 3.73 8.45
N PRO A 17 18.03 2.95 9.53
CA PRO A 17 16.90 2.61 10.39
C PRO A 17 16.38 3.86 11.12
N LEU A 18 15.07 3.96 11.29
CA LEU A 18 14.45 4.99 12.10
C LEU A 18 14.40 4.55 13.56
N GLU A 19 14.81 5.42 14.47
CA GLU A 19 14.62 5.23 15.91
C GLU A 19 13.17 5.53 16.30
N THR A 20 12.62 6.65 15.81
CA THR A 20 11.20 7.00 15.96
C THR A 20 10.44 6.52 14.72
N LEU A 21 9.60 5.50 14.88
CA LEU A 21 8.79 4.95 13.79
C LEU A 21 7.76 5.96 13.30
N ALA A 22 7.06 6.61 14.25
CA ALA A 22 6.12 7.67 13.93
C ALA A 22 5.81 8.51 15.18
N ARG A 23 5.64 9.81 14.97
CA ARG A 23 5.16 10.79 15.95
C ARG A 23 3.69 11.09 15.71
N HIS A 24 2.93 11.20 16.78
CA HIS A 24 1.49 11.40 16.74
C HIS A 24 1.08 12.59 17.58
N TYR A 25 0.22 13.45 17.00
CA TYR A 25 -0.34 14.63 17.66
C TYR A 25 -1.86 14.57 17.69
N TRP A 26 -2.45 14.94 18.82
CA TRP A 26 -3.89 15.19 18.98
C TRP A 26 -4.13 16.66 19.30
N ASP A 27 -5.35 17.14 19.02
CA ASP A 27 -5.74 18.54 19.20
C ASP A 27 -5.87 18.97 20.65
N ASP A 28 -5.87 18.04 21.61
CA ASP A 28 -5.77 18.30 23.04
C ASP A 28 -4.32 18.58 23.53
N GLY A 29 -3.36 18.62 22.61
CA GLY A 29 -1.94 18.81 22.88
C GLY A 29 -1.18 17.53 23.24
N THR A 30 -1.85 16.38 23.27
CA THR A 30 -1.16 15.09 23.52
C THR A 30 -0.25 14.75 22.37
N GLN A 31 0.95 14.24 22.71
CA GLN A 31 1.94 13.71 21.78
C GLN A 31 2.29 12.28 22.19
N LEU A 32 2.55 11.42 21.19
CA LEU A 32 3.07 10.08 21.40
C LEU A 32 4.06 9.71 20.28
N ASP A 33 5.24 9.25 20.67
CA ASP A 33 6.21 8.65 19.75
C ASP A 33 6.20 7.13 19.89
N LEU A 34 5.96 6.44 18.79
CA LEU A 34 6.23 5.01 18.67
C LEU A 34 7.67 4.83 18.18
N MET A 35 8.43 4.02 18.93
CA MET A 35 9.85 3.81 18.72
C MET A 35 10.12 2.45 18.10
N ALA A 36 11.26 2.28 17.43
CA ALA A 36 11.73 0.98 16.97
C ALA A 36 12.01 0.02 18.14
N ASP A 37 12.46 0.56 19.26
CA ASP A 37 12.56 -0.16 20.52
C ASP A 37 11.17 -0.31 21.17
N SER A 38 10.75 -1.54 21.42
CA SER A 38 9.43 -1.85 21.97
C SER A 38 9.26 -1.42 23.42
N GLU A 39 10.33 -1.44 24.22
CA GLU A 39 10.28 -1.01 25.62
C GLU A 39 10.20 0.51 25.70
N ALA A 40 10.90 1.23 24.81
CA ALA A 40 10.78 2.69 24.68
C ALA A 40 9.36 3.09 24.26
N SER A 41 8.76 2.38 23.28
CA SER A 41 7.35 2.60 22.90
C SER A 41 6.40 2.38 24.07
N LEU A 42 6.62 1.32 24.87
CA LEU A 42 5.81 1.02 26.05
C LEU A 42 5.95 2.09 27.12
N ALA A 43 7.16 2.60 27.33
CA ALA A 43 7.43 3.72 28.26
C ALA A 43 6.70 4.99 27.80
N ASN A 44 6.81 5.36 26.52
CA ASN A 44 6.14 6.53 25.96
C ASN A 44 4.59 6.45 26.09
N VAL A 45 4.02 5.25 25.85
CA VAL A 45 2.57 5.05 26.07
C VAL A 45 2.20 5.19 27.54
N ARG A 46 3.05 4.69 28.46
CA ARG A 46 2.82 4.84 29.91
C ARG A 46 2.87 6.29 30.35
N ASP A 47 3.83 7.05 29.83
CA ASP A 47 4.01 8.45 30.19
C ASP A 47 2.88 9.33 29.64
N ALA A 48 2.42 9.05 28.39
CA ALA A 48 1.36 9.80 27.74
C ALA A 48 -0.06 9.45 28.25
N PHE A 49 -0.33 8.16 28.56
CA PHE A 49 -1.69 7.65 28.79
C PHE A 49 -1.84 6.84 30.09
N GLY A 50 -0.76 6.61 30.82
CA GLY A 50 -0.78 5.91 32.10
C GLY A 50 -0.56 4.39 32.01
N ALA A 51 -0.43 3.76 33.18
CA ALA A 51 -0.05 2.36 33.30
C ALA A 51 -1.07 1.38 32.70
N VAL A 52 -2.38 1.70 32.76
CA VAL A 52 -3.44 0.86 32.19
C VAL A 52 -3.29 0.83 30.67
N ALA A 53 -3.16 1.98 30.02
CA ALA A 53 -2.99 2.07 28.58
C ALA A 53 -1.71 1.36 28.10
N ALA A 54 -0.61 1.43 28.89
CA ALA A 54 0.62 0.68 28.58
C ALA A 54 0.41 -0.83 28.63
N ALA A 55 -0.32 -1.36 29.62
CA ALA A 55 -0.63 -2.78 29.70
C ALA A 55 -1.55 -3.24 28.54
N GLU A 56 -2.51 -2.43 28.16
CA GLU A 56 -3.38 -2.65 26.99
C GLU A 56 -2.56 -2.66 25.69
N PHE A 57 -1.65 -1.72 25.50
CA PHE A 57 -0.74 -1.66 24.36
C PHE A 57 0.16 -2.91 24.27
N ALA A 58 0.75 -3.34 25.38
CA ALA A 58 1.56 -4.56 25.41
C ALA A 58 0.75 -5.80 25.01
N SER A 59 -0.49 -5.91 25.52
CA SER A 59 -1.41 -7.01 25.17
C SER A 59 -1.80 -6.99 23.69
N PHE A 60 -2.12 -5.81 23.17
CA PHE A 60 -2.45 -5.59 21.75
C PHE A 60 -1.27 -5.95 20.83
N SER A 61 -0.04 -5.49 21.17
CA SER A 61 1.18 -5.77 20.40
C SER A 61 1.49 -7.26 20.39
N ALA A 62 1.40 -7.95 21.53
CA ALA A 62 1.59 -9.39 21.61
C ALA A 62 0.56 -10.15 20.74
N ARG A 63 -0.69 -9.67 20.68
CA ARG A 63 -1.73 -10.22 19.79
C ARG A 63 -1.38 -9.99 18.32
N ALA A 64 -1.00 -8.78 17.94
CA ALA A 64 -0.61 -8.43 16.58
C ALA A 64 0.56 -9.29 16.10
N LYS A 65 1.56 -9.52 16.98
CA LYS A 65 2.70 -10.39 16.69
C LYS A 65 2.27 -11.83 16.44
N ARG A 66 1.42 -12.42 17.28
CA ARG A 66 0.92 -13.81 17.05
C ARG A 66 0.19 -13.94 15.73
N LEU A 67 -0.64 -12.96 15.37
CA LEU A 67 -1.34 -12.96 14.08
C LEU A 67 -0.37 -12.84 12.91
N PHE A 68 0.62 -11.95 13.00
CA PHE A 68 1.64 -11.78 11.97
C PHE A 68 2.43 -13.07 11.77
N ASP A 69 2.98 -13.65 12.84
CA ASP A 69 3.76 -14.91 12.80
C ASP A 69 2.91 -16.09 12.26
N ALA A 70 1.60 -16.04 12.47
CA ALA A 70 0.70 -17.08 11.98
C ALA A 70 0.38 -16.93 10.49
N PHE A 71 0.22 -15.71 9.97
CA PHE A 71 -0.39 -15.50 8.67
C PHE A 71 0.57 -14.94 7.61
N ASP A 72 1.76 -14.42 7.95
CA ASP A 72 2.72 -13.92 6.96
C ASP A 72 3.05 -14.98 5.89
N ALA A 73 3.51 -16.16 6.29
CA ALA A 73 3.94 -17.19 5.34
C ALA A 73 2.78 -17.70 4.44
N PRO A 74 1.62 -18.18 4.95
CA PRO A 74 0.57 -18.76 4.12
C PRO A 74 -0.26 -17.74 3.35
N MET A 75 -0.19 -16.45 3.74
CA MET A 75 -0.97 -15.40 3.09
C MET A 75 -0.12 -14.53 2.18
N MET A 76 1.09 -14.10 2.62
CA MET A 76 1.87 -13.08 1.91
C MET A 76 2.97 -13.69 1.02
N ARG A 77 3.62 -14.78 1.48
CA ARG A 77 4.76 -15.39 0.78
C ARG A 77 4.38 -16.46 -0.24
N THR A 78 3.13 -16.53 -0.62
CA THR A 78 2.60 -17.44 -1.65
C THR A 78 1.97 -16.66 -2.79
N ALA A 79 2.07 -17.16 -4.02
CA ALA A 79 1.48 -16.51 -5.20
C ALA A 79 -0.07 -16.44 -5.14
N MET A 80 -0.68 -17.25 -4.31
CA MET A 80 -2.11 -17.28 -4.00
C MET A 80 -2.28 -17.63 -2.52
N PRO A 81 -3.22 -16.98 -1.78
CA PRO A 81 -3.46 -17.32 -0.38
C PRO A 81 -3.77 -18.81 -0.21
N ASP A 82 -2.99 -19.49 0.61
CA ASP A 82 -3.18 -20.92 0.89
C ASP A 82 -4.26 -21.12 1.96
N GLN A 83 -5.52 -21.22 1.51
CA GLN A 83 -6.67 -21.39 2.40
C GLN A 83 -6.59 -22.66 3.24
N ILE A 84 -5.97 -23.73 2.71
CA ILE A 84 -5.83 -25.02 3.41
C ILE A 84 -4.80 -24.88 4.53
N ALA A 85 -3.64 -24.29 4.24
CA ALA A 85 -2.61 -24.02 5.25
C ALA A 85 -3.13 -23.09 6.35
N VAL A 86 -3.85 -22.03 5.98
CA VAL A 86 -4.52 -21.11 6.92
C VAL A 86 -5.51 -21.88 7.80
N ALA A 87 -6.42 -22.68 7.22
CA ALA A 87 -7.39 -23.45 7.97
C ALA A 87 -6.74 -24.45 8.93
N ARG A 88 -5.73 -25.20 8.47
CA ARG A 88 -4.97 -26.14 9.31
C ARG A 88 -4.31 -25.44 10.49
N LYS A 89 -3.71 -24.27 10.27
CA LYS A 89 -3.05 -23.50 11.31
C LYS A 89 -4.04 -22.99 12.35
N VAL A 90 -5.19 -22.49 11.90
CA VAL A 90 -6.28 -22.02 12.79
C VAL A 90 -6.86 -23.17 13.62
N LEU A 91 -7.07 -24.35 13.02
CA LEU A 91 -7.56 -25.54 13.72
C LEU A 91 -6.54 -26.08 14.73
N ALA A 92 -5.24 -26.03 14.38
CA ALA A 92 -4.17 -26.45 15.29
C ALA A 92 -3.95 -25.49 16.48
N GLN A 93 -4.38 -24.24 16.35
CA GLN A 93 -4.18 -23.20 17.36
C GLN A 93 -5.50 -22.44 17.61
N PRO A 94 -6.44 -22.96 18.41
CA PRO A 94 -7.76 -22.34 18.65
C PRO A 94 -7.69 -20.89 19.17
N ARG A 95 -6.61 -20.52 19.87
CA ARG A 95 -6.37 -19.15 20.30
C ARG A 95 -6.33 -18.16 19.14
N LEU A 96 -5.88 -18.58 17.94
CA LEU A 96 -5.88 -17.72 16.76
C LEU A 96 -7.28 -17.28 16.35
N ILE A 97 -8.33 -18.08 16.61
CA ILE A 97 -9.72 -17.68 16.33
C ILE A 97 -10.10 -16.47 17.18
N ALA A 98 -9.73 -16.49 18.47
CA ALA A 98 -9.95 -15.37 19.37
C ALA A 98 -9.11 -14.14 18.96
N ASP A 99 -7.82 -14.36 18.59
CA ASP A 99 -6.94 -13.30 18.13
C ASP A 99 -7.41 -12.70 16.78
N MET A 100 -7.92 -13.50 15.84
CA MET A 100 -8.50 -13.03 14.56
C MET A 100 -9.77 -12.21 14.74
N ALA A 101 -10.55 -12.49 15.77
CA ALA A 101 -11.88 -11.92 16.04
C ALA A 101 -12.73 -11.78 14.75
N PRO A 102 -13.08 -12.91 14.06
CA PRO A 102 -13.57 -12.91 12.68
C PRO A 102 -14.90 -12.19 12.48
N HIS A 103 -15.68 -11.99 13.55
CA HIS A 103 -16.97 -11.28 13.56
C HIS A 103 -16.85 -9.78 13.90
N ARG A 104 -15.63 -9.29 14.13
CA ARG A 104 -15.39 -7.88 14.49
C ARG A 104 -14.72 -7.09 13.36
N THR A 105 -15.05 -5.81 13.29
CA THR A 105 -14.26 -4.84 12.55
C THR A 105 -13.02 -4.44 13.35
N LEU A 106 -12.03 -3.85 12.69
CA LEU A 106 -10.85 -3.31 13.36
C LEU A 106 -11.24 -2.27 14.43
N ALA A 107 -12.11 -1.31 14.10
CA ALA A 107 -12.60 -0.33 15.07
C ALA A 107 -13.32 -0.98 16.26
N GLY A 108 -14.12 -2.02 16.02
CA GLY A 108 -14.81 -2.76 17.08
C GLY A 108 -13.86 -3.53 18.00
N LEU A 109 -12.76 -4.06 17.44
CA LEU A 109 -11.69 -4.66 18.22
C LEU A 109 -10.97 -3.60 19.08
N LEU A 110 -10.51 -2.52 18.46
CA LEU A 110 -9.69 -1.50 19.11
C LEU A 110 -10.44 -0.80 20.25
N LYS A 111 -11.75 -0.55 20.08
CA LYS A 111 -12.62 -0.03 21.14
C LYS A 111 -12.65 -0.91 22.39
N SER A 112 -12.49 -2.24 22.24
CA SER A 112 -12.44 -3.19 23.36
C SER A 112 -11.02 -3.48 23.85
N SER A 113 -9.99 -3.10 23.10
CA SER A 113 -8.58 -3.31 23.44
C SER A 113 -7.99 -2.13 24.21
N PHE A 114 -8.52 -0.93 24.00
CA PHE A 114 -7.99 0.30 24.59
C PHE A 114 -9.07 1.07 25.32
N SER A 115 -8.78 1.45 26.55
CA SER A 115 -9.60 2.36 27.36
C SER A 115 -9.44 3.80 26.90
N ASP A 116 -8.24 4.20 26.43
CA ASP A 116 -8.01 5.51 25.84
C ASP A 116 -8.38 5.50 24.34
N PRO A 117 -9.33 6.36 23.91
CA PRO A 117 -9.80 6.39 22.52
C PRO A 117 -8.72 6.84 21.53
N ARG A 118 -7.69 7.56 21.97
CA ARG A 118 -6.58 8.02 21.12
C ARG A 118 -5.73 6.86 20.62
N LEU A 119 -5.48 5.84 21.46
CA LEU A 119 -4.81 4.62 21.04
C LEU A 119 -5.68 3.81 20.04
N ALA A 120 -6.98 3.74 20.28
CA ALA A 120 -7.90 3.10 19.32
C ALA A 120 -7.91 3.85 17.97
N GLN A 121 -7.84 5.17 17.96
CA GLN A 121 -7.74 6.01 16.77
C GLN A 121 -6.41 5.74 16.04
N LEU A 122 -5.28 5.76 16.76
CA LEU A 122 -3.95 5.51 16.22
C LEU A 122 -3.91 4.18 15.47
N PHE A 123 -4.26 3.07 16.14
CA PHE A 123 -4.21 1.75 15.52
C PHE A 123 -5.32 1.50 14.50
N GLY A 124 -6.41 2.26 14.55
CA GLY A 124 -7.45 2.29 13.51
C GLY A 124 -6.93 2.77 12.16
N ARG A 125 -5.96 3.70 12.16
CA ARG A 125 -5.32 4.22 10.95
C ARG A 125 -4.66 3.13 10.09
N TYR A 126 -4.21 2.01 10.69
CA TYR A 126 -3.59 0.93 9.92
C TYR A 126 -4.50 0.31 8.86
N ALA A 127 -5.83 0.45 8.96
CA ALA A 127 -6.73 0.07 7.89
C ALA A 127 -6.49 0.87 6.60
N THR A 128 -6.07 2.13 6.70
CA THR A 128 -5.82 3.01 5.55
C THR A 128 -4.56 2.63 4.77
N TYR A 129 -3.60 1.91 5.39
CA TYR A 129 -2.39 1.40 4.72
C TYR A 129 -2.71 0.45 3.57
N VAL A 130 -3.88 -0.16 3.62
CA VAL A 130 -4.41 -1.04 2.57
C VAL A 130 -5.71 -0.49 1.96
N GLY A 131 -5.96 0.81 2.14
CA GLY A 131 -7.07 1.55 1.55
C GLY A 131 -8.44 1.22 2.13
N GLY A 132 -8.52 0.87 3.41
CA GLY A 132 -9.75 0.53 4.10
C GLY A 132 -10.17 1.52 5.19
N SER A 133 -11.45 1.45 5.55
CA SER A 133 -11.99 2.08 6.76
C SER A 133 -11.87 1.11 7.93
N PRO A 134 -11.42 1.54 9.13
CA PRO A 134 -11.37 0.68 10.31
C PRO A 134 -12.76 0.18 10.73
N TYR A 135 -13.82 0.89 10.35
CA TYR A 135 -15.21 0.53 10.64
C TYR A 135 -15.78 -0.57 9.72
N LYS A 136 -15.08 -0.90 8.61
CA LYS A 136 -15.48 -1.94 7.64
C LYS A 136 -14.40 -3.00 7.43
N SER A 137 -13.17 -2.72 7.78
CA SER A 137 -12.04 -3.63 7.68
C SER A 137 -12.06 -4.67 8.80
N PRO A 138 -11.67 -5.93 8.54
CA PRO A 138 -11.67 -6.98 9.55
C PRO A 138 -10.61 -6.74 10.63
N ALA A 139 -10.89 -7.21 11.84
CA ALA A 139 -10.03 -7.06 13.02
C ALA A 139 -8.61 -7.62 12.84
N ILE A 140 -8.45 -8.63 11.97
CA ILE A 140 -7.14 -9.22 11.67
C ILE A 140 -6.14 -8.20 11.13
N LEU A 141 -6.57 -7.09 10.51
CA LEU A 141 -5.66 -6.04 10.04
C LEU A 141 -4.85 -5.38 11.17
N SER A 142 -5.18 -5.64 12.44
CA SER A 142 -4.32 -5.27 13.58
C SER A 142 -2.89 -5.82 13.47
N LEU A 143 -2.66 -6.90 12.69
CA LEU A 143 -1.33 -7.45 12.44
C LEU A 143 -0.39 -6.48 11.68
N ILE A 144 -0.93 -5.45 11.00
CA ILE A 144 -0.12 -4.47 10.26
C ILE A 144 0.79 -3.70 11.23
N TRP A 145 0.34 -3.47 12.47
CA TRP A 145 1.21 -2.90 13.51
C TRP A 145 2.51 -3.70 13.69
N GLN A 146 2.44 -5.03 13.67
CA GLN A 146 3.64 -5.85 13.81
C GLN A 146 4.61 -5.70 12.63
N ALA A 147 4.10 -5.48 11.42
CA ALA A 147 4.96 -5.23 10.27
C ALA A 147 5.77 -3.93 10.43
N GLU A 148 5.15 -2.87 10.97
CA GLU A 148 5.84 -1.61 11.27
C GLU A 148 6.77 -1.73 12.48
N ALA A 149 6.35 -2.44 13.54
CA ALA A 149 7.14 -2.68 14.74
C ALA A 149 8.42 -3.53 14.51
N GLN A 150 8.54 -4.21 13.37
CA GLN A 150 9.78 -4.89 12.97
C GLN A 150 10.87 -3.93 12.50
N GLY A 151 10.55 -2.65 12.36
CA GLY A 151 11.45 -1.59 11.95
C GLY A 151 11.05 -0.91 10.65
N VAL A 152 11.43 0.33 10.54
CA VAL A 152 11.26 1.16 9.35
C VAL A 152 12.61 1.76 8.98
N TRP A 153 12.91 1.82 7.69
CA TRP A 153 14.16 2.37 7.18
C TRP A 153 13.87 3.48 6.19
N THR A 154 14.70 4.50 6.19
CA THR A 154 14.73 5.51 5.15
C THR A 154 15.75 5.13 4.10
N VAL A 155 15.50 5.53 2.87
CA VAL A 155 16.45 5.40 1.76
C VAL A 155 17.16 6.74 1.60
N ALA A 156 18.49 6.75 1.66
CA ALA A 156 19.27 7.97 1.43
C ALA A 156 18.92 8.59 0.07
N GLY A 157 18.60 9.88 0.05
CA GLY A 157 18.12 10.57 -1.15
C GLY A 157 16.62 10.37 -1.48
N GLY A 158 15.91 9.52 -0.70
CA GLY A 158 14.47 9.25 -0.82
C GLY A 158 14.14 7.97 -1.59
N MET A 159 12.87 7.55 -1.55
CA MET A 159 12.40 6.29 -2.14
C MET A 159 12.62 6.17 -3.65
N GLN A 160 12.77 7.29 -4.37
CA GLN A 160 13.11 7.28 -5.80
C GLN A 160 14.44 6.57 -6.08
N GLN A 161 15.41 6.65 -5.15
CA GLN A 161 16.70 5.97 -5.29
C GLN A 161 16.54 4.44 -5.33
N LEU A 162 15.63 3.89 -4.54
CA LEU A 162 15.33 2.45 -4.59
C LEU A 162 14.71 2.06 -5.95
N ALA A 163 13.79 2.86 -6.47
CA ALA A 163 13.20 2.61 -7.79
C ALA A 163 14.26 2.68 -8.91
N GLN A 164 15.14 3.66 -8.86
CA GLN A 164 16.25 3.82 -9.82
C GLN A 164 17.26 2.66 -9.71
N ALA A 165 17.57 2.21 -8.49
CA ALA A 165 18.46 1.07 -8.28
C ALA A 165 17.88 -0.23 -8.88
N ILE A 166 16.58 -0.48 -8.72
CA ILE A 166 15.90 -1.61 -9.34
C ILE A 166 15.91 -1.49 -10.87
N ALA A 167 15.66 -0.30 -11.42
CA ALA A 167 15.67 -0.07 -12.86
C ALA A 167 17.09 -0.30 -13.44
N ALA A 168 18.11 0.28 -12.82
CA ALA A 168 19.51 0.10 -13.25
C ALA A 168 19.96 -1.37 -13.16
N LEU A 169 19.49 -2.11 -12.15
CA LEU A 169 19.75 -3.54 -12.03
C LEU A 169 19.06 -4.32 -13.17
N ALA A 170 17.82 -3.98 -13.50
CA ALA A 170 17.07 -4.58 -14.58
C ALA A 170 17.75 -4.33 -15.95
N GLU A 171 18.24 -3.09 -16.21
CA GLU A 171 18.99 -2.76 -17.43
C GLU A 171 20.26 -3.60 -17.59
N ARG A 172 21.01 -3.83 -16.50
CA ARG A 172 22.19 -4.70 -16.49
C ARG A 172 21.84 -6.15 -16.87
N HIS A 173 20.61 -6.58 -16.62
CA HIS A 173 20.08 -7.87 -17.03
C HIS A 173 19.40 -7.84 -18.42
N GLY A 174 19.55 -6.76 -19.18
CA GLY A 174 19.08 -6.65 -20.56
C GLY A 174 17.63 -6.16 -20.71
N VAL A 175 17.01 -5.66 -19.65
CA VAL A 175 15.68 -5.04 -19.75
C VAL A 175 15.78 -3.71 -20.47
N GLN A 176 14.88 -3.47 -21.43
CA GLN A 176 14.77 -2.21 -22.16
C GLN A 176 13.57 -1.44 -21.66
N PHE A 177 13.76 -0.16 -21.30
CA PHE A 177 12.72 0.75 -20.88
C PHE A 177 12.28 1.63 -22.06
N HIS A 178 10.99 1.61 -22.38
CA HIS A 178 10.39 2.44 -23.41
C HIS A 178 9.49 3.50 -22.76
N TYR A 179 10.09 4.59 -22.29
CA TYR A 179 9.37 5.73 -21.71
C TYR A 179 8.54 6.47 -22.77
N ASP A 180 7.56 7.27 -22.36
CA ASP A 180 6.64 8.00 -23.24
C ASP A 180 5.97 7.10 -24.29
N THR A 181 5.70 5.86 -23.88
CA THR A 181 5.14 4.81 -24.74
C THR A 181 3.89 4.24 -24.11
N ARG A 182 2.74 4.80 -24.46
CA ARG A 182 1.45 4.37 -23.92
C ARG A 182 1.02 3.05 -24.54
N ALA A 183 0.73 2.04 -23.72
CA ALA A 183 0.07 0.81 -24.14
C ALA A 183 -1.41 1.11 -24.46
N LEU A 184 -1.85 0.71 -25.67
CA LEU A 184 -3.19 0.94 -26.17
C LEU A 184 -4.03 -0.32 -26.13
N ARG A 185 -3.43 -1.46 -26.46
CA ARG A 185 -4.12 -2.74 -26.53
C ARG A 185 -3.16 -3.91 -26.33
N ILE A 186 -3.60 -4.96 -25.64
CA ILE A 186 -2.92 -6.26 -25.63
C ILE A 186 -3.53 -7.10 -26.74
N THR A 187 -2.68 -7.62 -27.64
CA THR A 187 -3.11 -8.36 -28.83
C THR A 187 -3.08 -9.86 -28.60
N ARG A 188 -3.94 -10.59 -29.33
CA ARG A 188 -4.04 -12.04 -29.31
C ARG A 188 -4.10 -12.59 -30.73
N GLN A 189 -3.48 -13.74 -30.95
CA GLN A 189 -3.57 -14.50 -32.18
C GLN A 189 -3.70 -16.00 -31.85
N GLY A 190 -4.64 -16.68 -32.45
CA GLY A 190 -4.89 -18.08 -32.18
C GLY A 190 -5.20 -18.41 -30.71
N GLY A 191 -5.85 -17.47 -29.99
CA GLY A 191 -6.16 -17.64 -28.57
C GLY A 191 -5.02 -17.33 -27.59
N GLN A 192 -3.81 -17.10 -28.07
CA GLN A 192 -2.61 -16.78 -27.29
C GLN A 192 -2.31 -15.28 -27.31
N ILE A 193 -1.62 -14.77 -26.29
CA ILE A 193 -1.04 -13.42 -26.30
C ILE A 193 -0.03 -13.34 -27.46
N SER A 194 -0.08 -12.26 -28.23
CA SER A 194 0.81 -12.01 -29.37
C SER A 194 1.62 -10.71 -29.27
N GLY A 195 1.28 -9.81 -28.35
CA GLY A 195 2.03 -8.58 -28.14
C GLY A 195 1.22 -7.46 -27.51
N VAL A 196 1.78 -6.25 -27.56
CA VAL A 196 1.19 -5.02 -27.08
C VAL A 196 1.25 -3.96 -28.19
N GLU A 197 0.13 -3.38 -28.55
CA GLU A 197 0.06 -2.19 -29.39
C GLU A 197 0.25 -0.94 -28.51
N THR A 198 1.08 -0.04 -28.98
CA THR A 198 1.46 1.19 -28.25
C THR A 198 1.39 2.40 -29.17
N THR A 199 1.56 3.59 -28.60
CA THR A 199 1.71 4.86 -29.37
C THR A 199 2.95 4.88 -30.27
N LYS A 200 3.93 3.98 -30.06
CA LYS A 200 5.18 3.88 -30.84
C LYS A 200 5.24 2.61 -31.70
N GLY A 201 4.15 1.90 -31.86
CA GLY A 201 4.06 0.68 -32.67
C GLY A 201 3.73 -0.57 -31.86
N HIS A 202 3.87 -1.72 -32.53
CA HIS A 202 3.56 -3.03 -31.95
C HIS A 202 4.82 -3.70 -31.41
N PHE A 203 4.76 -4.13 -30.15
CA PHE A 203 5.78 -4.94 -29.49
C PHE A 203 5.31 -6.40 -29.46
N PRO A 204 5.90 -7.30 -30.25
CA PRO A 204 5.54 -8.71 -30.25
C PRO A 204 6.00 -9.36 -28.94
N ALA A 205 5.11 -10.11 -28.31
CA ALA A 205 5.40 -10.83 -27.06
C ALA A 205 4.44 -12.01 -26.87
N ALA A 206 4.95 -13.17 -26.48
CA ALA A 206 4.14 -14.32 -26.09
C ALA A 206 3.73 -14.30 -24.61
N THR A 207 4.33 -13.40 -23.83
CA THR A 207 4.08 -13.22 -22.41
C THR A 207 4.01 -11.73 -22.10
N VAL A 208 2.97 -11.31 -21.40
CA VAL A 208 2.76 -9.92 -20.96
C VAL A 208 2.50 -9.90 -19.46
N VAL A 209 3.20 -9.04 -18.73
CA VAL A 209 2.92 -8.70 -17.33
C VAL A 209 2.28 -7.33 -17.30
N PHE A 210 1.06 -7.25 -16.80
CA PHE A 210 0.35 -5.99 -16.64
C PHE A 210 0.52 -5.48 -15.20
N ASN A 211 1.14 -4.31 -15.05
CA ASN A 211 1.38 -3.66 -13.76
C ASN A 211 0.50 -2.43 -13.52
N GLY A 212 -0.56 -2.24 -14.29
CA GLY A 212 -1.59 -1.24 -14.02
C GLY A 212 -2.66 -1.74 -13.04
N ASP A 213 -3.69 -0.95 -12.82
CA ASP A 213 -4.83 -1.40 -12.03
C ASP A 213 -5.55 -2.57 -12.72
N PRO A 214 -5.74 -3.74 -12.05
CA PRO A 214 -6.40 -4.90 -12.67
C PRO A 214 -7.78 -4.62 -13.26
N ARG A 215 -8.46 -3.56 -12.78
CA ARG A 215 -9.76 -3.13 -13.32
C ARG A 215 -9.66 -2.69 -14.79
N ALA A 216 -8.51 -2.18 -15.23
CA ALA A 216 -8.30 -1.84 -16.64
C ALA A 216 -8.48 -3.06 -17.57
N LEU A 217 -8.02 -4.25 -17.14
CA LEU A 217 -8.28 -5.49 -17.87
C LEU A 217 -9.72 -5.94 -17.72
N ALA A 218 -10.27 -5.90 -16.50
CA ALA A 218 -11.63 -6.33 -16.21
C ALA A 218 -12.69 -5.55 -17.01
N THR A 219 -12.43 -4.25 -17.29
CA THR A 219 -13.33 -3.38 -18.05
C THR A 219 -13.02 -3.30 -19.54
N GLY A 220 -11.98 -4.03 -20.01
CA GLY A 220 -11.60 -4.07 -21.42
C GLY A 220 -10.89 -2.82 -21.93
N LEU A 221 -10.31 -1.98 -21.07
CA LEU A 221 -9.61 -0.76 -21.47
C LEU A 221 -8.45 -1.05 -22.43
N LEU A 222 -7.77 -2.20 -22.27
CA LEU A 222 -6.70 -2.65 -23.14
C LEU A 222 -7.18 -3.62 -24.26
N GLY A 223 -8.43 -3.52 -24.64
CA GLY A 223 -9.04 -4.23 -25.76
C GLY A 223 -10.06 -5.29 -25.33
N PRO A 224 -11.12 -5.49 -26.15
CA PRO A 224 -12.19 -6.43 -25.83
C PRO A 224 -11.71 -7.90 -25.82
N ALA A 225 -10.63 -8.22 -26.53
CA ALA A 225 -10.09 -9.56 -26.60
C ALA A 225 -9.52 -10.09 -25.27
N ILE A 226 -9.24 -9.18 -24.33
CA ILE A 226 -8.72 -9.50 -22.99
C ILE A 226 -9.69 -9.11 -21.88
N ALA A 227 -10.85 -8.53 -22.21
CA ALA A 227 -11.91 -8.33 -21.24
C ALA A 227 -12.30 -9.67 -20.60
N GLY A 228 -12.40 -9.71 -19.29
CA GLY A 228 -12.61 -10.97 -18.57
C GLY A 228 -11.34 -11.74 -18.19
N ALA A 229 -10.13 -11.27 -18.56
CA ALA A 229 -8.89 -11.82 -18.02
C ALA A 229 -8.81 -11.73 -16.49
N VAL A 230 -9.48 -10.72 -15.94
CA VAL A 230 -9.67 -10.52 -14.51
C VAL A 230 -11.17 -10.37 -14.22
N PRO A 231 -11.73 -11.14 -13.27
CA PRO A 231 -13.12 -10.95 -12.87
C PRO A 231 -13.35 -9.56 -12.26
N VAL A 232 -14.42 -8.86 -12.65
CA VAL A 232 -14.79 -7.55 -12.08
C VAL A 232 -14.92 -7.62 -10.56
N THR A 233 -15.49 -8.71 -10.04
CA THR A 233 -15.65 -8.96 -8.59
C THR A 233 -14.32 -9.00 -7.84
N GLY A 234 -13.19 -9.28 -8.51
CA GLY A 234 -11.85 -9.22 -7.95
C GLY A 234 -11.32 -7.79 -7.82
N THR A 235 -11.94 -6.82 -8.49
CA THR A 235 -11.48 -5.41 -8.52
C THR A 235 -12.40 -4.47 -7.73
N GLU A 236 -13.56 -4.93 -7.28
CA GLU A 236 -14.58 -4.13 -6.58
C GLU A 236 -15.01 -4.79 -5.26
N PRO A 237 -15.48 -3.99 -4.26
CA PRO A 237 -15.51 -2.52 -4.24
C PRO A 237 -14.10 -1.92 -4.20
N ARG A 238 -13.99 -0.63 -4.59
CA ARG A 238 -12.71 0.07 -4.65
C ARG A 238 -12.19 0.44 -3.25
N SER A 239 -10.88 0.46 -3.10
CA SER A 239 -10.20 0.98 -1.91
C SER A 239 -10.26 2.51 -1.86
N LEU A 240 -9.90 3.10 -0.75
CA LEU A 240 -9.74 4.54 -0.62
C LEU A 240 -8.72 5.08 -1.62
N SER A 241 -8.89 6.36 -1.94
CA SER A 241 -7.94 7.25 -2.58
C SER A 241 -7.25 8.13 -1.54
N ALA A 242 -6.49 9.12 -1.99
CA ALA A 242 -5.88 10.14 -1.15
C ALA A 242 -5.82 11.50 -1.87
N TYR A 243 -5.64 12.55 -1.08
CA TYR A 243 -5.08 13.82 -1.50
C TYR A 243 -3.63 13.84 -1.07
N VAL A 244 -2.71 14.03 -2.00
CA VAL A 244 -1.27 13.98 -1.72
C VAL A 244 -0.62 15.27 -2.15
N HIS A 245 -0.06 16.02 -1.19
CA HIS A 245 0.84 17.14 -1.47
C HIS A 245 2.28 16.67 -1.45
N ALA A 246 3.04 17.00 -2.50
CA ALA A 246 4.50 16.80 -2.56
C ALA A 246 5.17 18.14 -2.86
N PHE A 247 5.96 18.65 -1.91
CA PHE A 247 6.54 19.99 -2.00
C PHE A 247 7.85 20.11 -1.20
N ALA A 248 8.52 21.26 -1.37
CA ALA A 248 9.64 21.68 -0.53
C ALA A 248 9.31 22.99 0.18
N ALA A 249 9.65 23.09 1.46
CA ALA A 249 9.43 24.29 2.29
C ALA A 249 10.32 24.26 3.54
N VAL A 250 10.38 25.36 4.27
CA VAL A 250 10.89 25.43 5.64
C VAL A 250 9.73 25.24 6.59
N PRO A 251 9.73 24.21 7.46
CA PRO A 251 8.69 24.02 8.47
C PRO A 251 8.92 24.92 9.68
N HIS A 252 7.86 25.41 10.29
CA HIS A 252 7.91 26.22 11.53
C HIS A 252 6.85 25.73 12.52
N GLY A 253 7.20 25.75 13.80
CA GLY A 253 6.28 25.41 14.90
C GLY A 253 6.59 24.08 15.54
N VAL A 254 5.67 23.11 15.47
CA VAL A 254 5.84 21.82 16.16
C VAL A 254 7.01 21.01 15.61
N GLU A 255 7.63 20.26 16.49
CA GLU A 255 8.71 19.34 16.12
C GLU A 255 8.17 18.15 15.30
N LEU A 256 8.79 17.89 14.16
CA LEU A 256 8.43 16.77 13.29
C LEU A 256 9.37 15.59 13.54
N ALA A 257 8.88 14.38 13.30
CA ALA A 257 9.69 13.20 13.02
C ALA A 257 9.65 12.90 11.52
N HIS A 258 10.41 11.92 11.04
CA HIS A 258 10.34 11.50 9.64
C HIS A 258 8.90 11.17 9.22
N HIS A 259 8.18 10.44 10.09
CA HIS A 259 6.74 10.20 9.97
C HIS A 259 6.00 10.89 11.09
N THR A 260 5.09 11.80 10.77
CA THR A 260 4.27 12.51 11.76
C THR A 260 2.80 12.42 11.37
N VAL A 261 1.94 12.15 12.34
CA VAL A 261 0.48 12.07 12.15
C VAL A 261 -0.21 13.10 13.02
N PHE A 262 -1.09 13.87 12.41
CA PHE A 262 -1.96 14.83 13.08
C PHE A 262 -3.38 14.31 13.02
N PHE A 263 -3.93 13.90 14.16
CA PHE A 263 -5.24 13.27 14.21
C PHE A 263 -6.38 14.28 14.17
N GLY A 264 -7.45 13.94 13.42
CA GLY A 264 -8.75 14.61 13.53
C GLY A 264 -9.43 14.29 14.86
N HIS A 265 -10.37 15.16 15.28
CA HIS A 265 -11.09 15.00 16.54
C HIS A 265 -12.04 13.79 16.54
N ASP A 266 -12.76 13.58 15.43
CA ASP A 266 -13.73 12.48 15.28
C ASP A 266 -13.40 11.57 14.10
N PRO A 267 -12.68 10.46 14.36
CA PRO A 267 -12.35 9.50 13.30
C PRO A 267 -13.60 8.83 12.67
N LYS A 268 -14.71 8.74 13.41
CA LYS A 268 -15.95 8.17 12.87
C LYS A 268 -16.60 9.13 11.87
N ALA A 269 -16.58 10.43 12.14
CA ALA A 269 -17.05 11.44 11.20
C ALA A 269 -16.21 11.47 9.92
N GLU A 270 -14.85 11.35 10.02
CA GLU A 270 -13.93 11.26 8.90
C GLU A 270 -14.34 10.11 7.97
N PHE A 271 -14.38 8.86 8.47
CA PHE A 271 -14.70 7.70 7.64
C PHE A 271 -16.17 7.63 7.20
N SER A 272 -17.09 8.29 7.91
CA SER A 272 -18.47 8.44 7.48
C SER A 272 -18.61 9.40 6.29
N ALA A 273 -17.83 10.50 6.27
CA ALA A 273 -17.75 11.39 5.11
C ALA A 273 -17.19 10.64 3.89
N LEU A 274 -16.05 9.94 4.05
CA LEU A 274 -15.48 9.12 2.98
C LEU A 274 -16.46 8.06 2.44
N ALA A 275 -17.26 7.45 3.31
CA ALA A 275 -18.26 6.47 2.91
C ALA A 275 -19.44 7.07 2.11
N ARG A 276 -19.71 8.37 2.26
CA ARG A 276 -20.68 9.14 1.45
C ARG A 276 -20.03 9.77 0.23
N ASN A 277 -18.76 9.48 -0.02
CA ASN A 277 -17.94 10.10 -1.06
C ASN A 277 -17.70 11.61 -0.83
N ASP A 278 -17.73 12.09 0.39
CA ASP A 278 -17.47 13.48 0.74
C ASP A 278 -15.99 13.66 1.18
N MET A 279 -15.46 14.88 1.00
CA MET A 279 -14.19 15.28 1.60
C MET A 279 -14.40 15.46 3.10
N PRO A 280 -13.61 14.79 3.98
CA PRO A 280 -13.72 14.96 5.43
C PRO A 280 -13.37 16.40 5.82
N ARG A 281 -14.16 17.02 6.69
CA ARG A 281 -13.87 18.38 7.19
C ARG A 281 -12.75 18.39 8.24
N ASP A 282 -12.70 17.35 9.05
CA ASP A 282 -11.73 17.15 10.13
C ASP A 282 -11.03 15.81 9.92
N ALA A 283 -10.09 15.80 8.96
CA ALA A 283 -9.35 14.61 8.59
C ALA A 283 -8.07 14.46 9.41
N SER A 284 -7.67 13.23 9.64
CA SER A 284 -6.31 12.91 10.05
C SER A 284 -5.35 13.16 8.91
N LEU A 285 -4.21 13.80 9.18
CA LEU A 285 -3.17 14.12 8.22
C LEU A 285 -1.90 13.33 8.54
N TYR A 286 -1.36 12.65 7.56
CA TYR A 286 -0.02 12.07 7.63
C TYR A 286 0.95 13.02 6.93
N LEU A 287 2.13 13.22 7.54
CA LEU A 287 3.22 14.01 7.00
C LEU A 287 4.50 13.19 7.03
N CYS A 288 5.17 13.08 5.88
CA CYS A 288 6.52 12.55 5.76
C CYS A 288 7.49 13.70 5.54
N ALA A 289 8.45 13.89 6.46
CA ALA A 289 9.54 14.82 6.35
C ALA A 289 10.76 14.07 5.79
N GLN A 290 10.93 14.08 4.47
CA GLN A 290 11.92 13.27 3.74
C GLN A 290 13.36 13.54 4.16
N ASP A 291 13.66 14.79 4.53
CA ASP A 291 15.02 15.24 4.88
C ASP A 291 15.20 15.38 6.40
N HIS A 292 14.28 14.86 7.22
CA HIS A 292 14.37 14.87 8.69
C HIS A 292 15.69 14.22 9.15
N GLY A 293 16.38 14.92 10.07
CA GLY A 293 17.66 14.46 10.61
C GLY A 293 18.88 14.66 9.68
N THR A 294 18.67 15.08 8.42
CA THR A 294 19.75 15.35 7.45
C THR A 294 19.80 16.79 6.96
N ALA A 295 18.67 17.50 6.99
CA ALA A 295 18.62 18.91 6.63
C ALA A 295 19.18 19.82 7.72
N ALA A 296 19.87 20.90 7.33
CA ALA A 296 20.25 21.96 8.25
C ALA A 296 18.99 22.66 8.81
N PRO A 297 19.07 23.23 10.04
CA PRO A 297 18.03 24.10 10.55
C PRO A 297 17.68 25.20 9.51
N ASP A 298 16.41 25.53 9.39
CA ASP A 298 15.87 26.55 8.48
C ASP A 298 16.16 26.30 6.98
N ALA A 299 16.61 25.09 6.62
CA ALA A 299 16.77 24.71 5.22
C ALA A 299 15.42 24.27 4.60
N MET A 300 15.33 24.44 3.28
CA MET A 300 14.24 23.84 2.49
C MET A 300 14.30 22.33 2.63
N GLN A 301 13.19 21.72 3.05
CA GLN A 301 13.02 20.27 3.22
C GLN A 301 11.90 19.78 2.32
N ARG A 302 11.98 18.52 1.90
CA ARG A 302 10.94 17.86 1.08
C ARG A 302 9.91 17.21 1.98
N PHE A 303 8.66 17.44 1.64
CA PHE A 303 7.52 16.91 2.37
C PHE A 303 6.56 16.17 1.46
N GLU A 304 5.93 15.13 2.00
CA GLU A 304 4.73 14.53 1.48
C GLU A 304 3.64 14.57 2.55
N ILE A 305 2.48 15.09 2.18
CA ILE A 305 1.29 15.08 3.06
C ILE A 305 0.24 14.20 2.42
N ILE A 306 -0.36 13.32 3.21
CA ILE A 306 -1.44 12.43 2.77
C ILE A 306 -2.68 12.66 3.64
N MET A 307 -3.80 12.95 2.97
CA MET A 307 -5.14 12.95 3.54
C MET A 307 -5.99 11.90 2.82
N ASN A 308 -6.74 11.08 3.55
CA ASN A 308 -7.62 10.08 2.95
C ASN A 308 -8.68 10.72 2.06
N ALA A 309 -8.97 10.10 0.91
CA ALA A 309 -10.03 10.52 0.00
C ALA A 309 -10.92 9.34 -0.41
N ALA A 310 -12.14 9.62 -0.81
CA ALA A 310 -13.00 8.67 -1.49
C ALA A 310 -12.52 8.46 -2.94
N PRO A 311 -12.66 7.26 -3.53
CA PRO A 311 -12.29 6.99 -4.92
C PRO A 311 -13.38 7.50 -5.87
N VAL A 312 -13.52 8.82 -5.95
CA VAL A 312 -14.53 9.53 -6.75
C VAL A 312 -13.85 10.62 -7.55
N LEU A 313 -14.20 10.68 -8.83
CA LEU A 313 -13.67 11.68 -9.76
C LEU A 313 -14.51 12.94 -9.68
N ARG A 314 -13.86 14.09 -9.49
CA ARG A 314 -14.48 15.42 -9.35
C ARG A 314 -13.73 16.44 -10.19
N ASP A 315 -14.28 17.65 -10.28
CA ASP A 315 -13.58 18.79 -10.85
C ASP A 315 -12.29 19.04 -10.06
N PRO A 316 -11.11 18.87 -10.67
CA PRO A 316 -9.85 18.93 -9.97
C PRO A 316 -9.54 20.33 -9.42
N GLU A 317 -9.95 21.41 -10.09
CA GLU A 317 -9.60 22.77 -9.68
C GLU A 317 -10.35 23.17 -8.38
N GLN A 318 -11.65 22.89 -8.34
CA GLN A 318 -12.45 23.15 -7.13
C GLN A 318 -12.00 22.27 -5.97
N GLU A 319 -11.71 21.00 -6.24
CA GLU A 319 -11.29 20.04 -5.24
C GLU A 319 -9.91 20.40 -4.65
N LYS A 320 -8.95 20.82 -5.48
CA LYS A 320 -7.62 21.26 -5.07
C LYS A 320 -7.69 22.45 -4.12
N ALA A 321 -8.43 23.49 -4.47
CA ALA A 321 -8.56 24.71 -3.66
C ALA A 321 -9.16 24.42 -2.29
N GLN A 322 -10.22 23.61 -2.24
CA GLN A 322 -10.86 23.19 -1.00
C GLN A 322 -9.92 22.35 -0.14
N CYS A 323 -9.29 21.34 -0.71
CA CYS A 323 -8.38 20.44 -0.01
C CYS A 323 -7.19 21.17 0.58
N GLN A 324 -6.53 22.04 -0.20
CA GLN A 324 -5.40 22.84 0.25
C GLN A 324 -5.79 23.71 1.45
N THR A 325 -6.94 24.40 1.35
CA THR A 325 -7.42 25.25 2.44
C THR A 325 -7.62 24.46 3.73
N GLN A 326 -8.24 23.29 3.64
CA GLN A 326 -8.49 22.43 4.81
C GLN A 326 -7.21 21.87 5.43
N ILE A 327 -6.30 21.33 4.62
CA ILE A 327 -5.04 20.74 5.09
C ILE A 327 -4.21 21.78 5.85
N PHE A 328 -3.94 22.94 5.24
CA PHE A 328 -3.09 23.95 5.89
C PHE A 328 -3.79 24.70 7.02
N ALA A 329 -5.14 24.79 7.03
CA ALA A 329 -5.88 25.25 8.20
C ALA A 329 -5.72 24.27 9.36
N ARG A 330 -5.76 22.97 9.10
CA ARG A 330 -5.58 21.93 10.12
C ARG A 330 -4.18 21.96 10.71
N PHE A 331 -3.12 22.06 9.90
CA PHE A 331 -1.76 22.20 10.42
C PHE A 331 -1.58 23.43 11.31
N ARG A 332 -2.17 24.58 10.93
CA ARG A 332 -2.11 25.79 11.78
C ARG A 332 -2.76 25.60 13.16
N GLN A 333 -3.80 24.75 13.28
CA GLN A 333 -4.40 24.41 14.58
C GLN A 333 -3.40 23.69 15.50
N PHE A 334 -2.50 22.88 14.92
CA PHE A 334 -1.39 22.25 15.64
C PHE A 334 -0.15 23.16 15.78
N GLY A 335 -0.21 24.40 15.29
CA GLY A 335 0.94 25.32 15.30
C GLY A 335 1.98 25.07 14.21
N LEU A 336 1.73 24.20 13.23
CA LEU A 336 2.63 23.94 12.13
C LEU A 336 2.32 24.85 10.93
N THR A 337 3.37 25.50 10.40
CA THR A 337 3.31 26.29 9.18
C THR A 337 4.49 25.98 8.27
N PHE A 338 4.38 26.37 6.98
CA PHE A 338 5.39 26.14 5.97
C PHE A 338 5.72 27.44 5.22
N SER A 339 6.98 27.69 4.94
CA SER A 339 7.45 28.84 4.16
C SER A 339 8.34 28.39 2.98
N PRO A 340 7.94 28.65 1.72
CA PRO A 340 6.62 29.16 1.32
C PRO A 340 5.48 28.16 1.61
N THR A 341 4.25 28.65 1.75
CA THR A 341 3.07 27.78 1.76
C THR A 341 2.93 27.13 0.38
N PRO A 342 2.80 25.79 0.28
CA PRO A 342 2.67 25.10 -1.01
C PRO A 342 1.44 25.55 -1.79
N GLY A 343 1.56 25.66 -3.10
CA GLY A 343 0.44 25.95 -4.00
C GLY A 343 -0.39 24.72 -4.37
N PRO A 344 -1.55 24.90 -5.02
CA PRO A 344 -2.43 23.82 -5.45
C PRO A 344 -1.78 22.85 -6.46
N ASP A 345 -0.75 23.30 -7.19
CA ASP A 345 -0.04 22.49 -8.18
C ASP A 345 0.77 21.35 -7.56
N SER A 346 1.09 21.44 -6.27
CA SER A 346 1.73 20.37 -5.52
C SER A 346 0.77 19.23 -5.10
N LEU A 347 -0.55 19.42 -5.33
CA LEU A 347 -1.59 18.48 -4.91
C LEU A 347 -2.00 17.53 -6.03
N THR A 348 -1.86 16.23 -5.78
CA THR A 348 -2.49 15.16 -6.57
C THR A 348 -3.82 14.76 -5.91
N THR A 349 -4.89 14.83 -6.70
CA THR A 349 -6.25 14.46 -6.29
C THR A 349 -6.62 13.04 -6.75
N PRO A 350 -7.76 12.47 -6.33
CA PRO A 350 -8.28 11.22 -6.90
C PRO A 350 -8.38 11.23 -8.42
N GLN A 351 -8.75 12.37 -9.05
CA GLN A 351 -8.72 12.52 -10.50
C GLN A 351 -7.29 12.39 -11.05
N GLY A 352 -6.32 13.05 -10.45
CA GLY A 352 -4.91 12.96 -10.85
C GLY A 352 -4.39 11.50 -10.77
N PHE A 353 -4.77 10.76 -9.75
CA PHE A 353 -4.43 9.33 -9.67
C PHE A 353 -5.16 8.49 -10.74
N ALA A 354 -6.40 8.82 -11.08
CA ALA A 354 -7.12 8.13 -12.15
C ALA A 354 -6.49 8.40 -13.53
N ASP A 355 -5.93 9.57 -13.75
CA ASP A 355 -5.21 9.92 -14.99
C ASP A 355 -3.88 9.16 -15.10
N LEU A 356 -3.14 9.04 -13.97
CA LEU A 356 -1.90 8.25 -13.89
C LEU A 356 -2.16 6.75 -14.02
N PHE A 357 -3.23 6.25 -13.43
CA PHE A 357 -3.62 4.84 -13.40
C PHE A 357 -5.03 4.65 -13.95
N PRO A 358 -5.20 4.65 -15.29
CA PRO A 358 -6.51 4.54 -15.94
C PRO A 358 -7.33 3.35 -15.45
N ALA A 359 -8.63 3.54 -15.30
CA ALA A 359 -9.62 2.62 -14.74
C ALA A 359 -9.53 2.41 -13.20
N SER A 360 -8.56 3.03 -12.50
CA SER A 360 -8.47 2.94 -11.03
C SER A 360 -9.62 3.63 -10.32
N LEU A 361 -10.30 4.60 -10.94
CA LEU A 361 -11.25 5.53 -10.32
C LEU A 361 -10.60 6.34 -9.17
N GLY A 362 -9.29 6.58 -9.27
CA GLY A 362 -8.50 7.23 -8.23
C GLY A 362 -8.16 6.35 -7.02
N SER A 363 -8.61 5.10 -6.97
CA SER A 363 -8.27 4.16 -5.91
C SER A 363 -6.79 3.78 -5.97
N LEU A 364 -6.08 3.82 -4.83
CA LEU A 364 -4.64 3.59 -4.77
C LEU A 364 -4.26 2.13 -4.55
N TYR A 365 -5.16 1.33 -3.96
CA TYR A 365 -4.84 -0.01 -3.48
C TYR A 365 -5.66 -1.11 -4.15
N GLY A 366 -6.29 -0.81 -5.28
CA GLY A 366 -7.13 -1.74 -6.01
C GLY A 366 -8.43 -2.06 -5.26
N ARG A 367 -8.69 -3.35 -5.02
CA ARG A 367 -9.85 -3.81 -4.26
C ARG A 367 -9.78 -3.40 -2.80
N SER A 368 -10.91 -2.93 -2.24
CA SER A 368 -11.07 -2.61 -0.82
C SER A 368 -10.84 -3.84 0.07
N PRO A 369 -10.21 -3.68 1.26
CA PRO A 369 -10.01 -4.74 2.24
C PRO A 369 -11.25 -5.00 3.12
N HIS A 370 -12.40 -4.42 2.79
CA HIS A 370 -13.61 -4.53 3.61
C HIS A 370 -14.18 -5.96 3.60
N GLY A 371 -14.44 -6.48 4.80
CA GLY A 371 -14.97 -7.83 5.03
C GLY A 371 -13.87 -8.89 5.16
N MET A 372 -14.17 -9.94 5.94
CA MET A 372 -13.23 -10.99 6.32
C MET A 372 -12.60 -11.73 5.12
N MET A 373 -13.37 -11.91 4.05
CA MET A 373 -12.93 -12.66 2.86
C MET A 373 -12.32 -11.76 1.78
N ALA A 374 -12.10 -10.47 2.04
CA ALA A 374 -11.63 -9.52 1.03
C ALA A 374 -10.25 -9.90 0.46
N ALA A 375 -9.33 -10.37 1.31
CA ALA A 375 -7.98 -10.78 0.90
C ALA A 375 -8.00 -11.92 -0.13
N PHE A 376 -8.94 -12.89 0.02
CA PHE A 376 -9.09 -14.03 -0.89
C PHE A 376 -9.76 -13.69 -2.24
N LYS A 377 -10.31 -12.50 -2.35
CA LYS A 377 -10.98 -12.03 -3.58
C LYS A 377 -10.10 -11.11 -4.42
N ARG A 378 -8.94 -10.70 -3.90
CA ARG A 378 -7.98 -9.88 -4.64
C ARG A 378 -7.42 -10.69 -5.83
N PRO A 379 -7.25 -10.10 -7.02
CA PRO A 379 -6.62 -10.79 -8.14
C PRO A 379 -5.24 -11.35 -7.76
N THR A 380 -4.90 -12.51 -8.26
CA THR A 380 -3.57 -13.11 -8.13
C THR A 380 -2.73 -12.83 -9.37
N VAL A 381 -1.46 -13.21 -9.37
CA VAL A 381 -0.54 -12.97 -10.49
C VAL A 381 -0.97 -13.64 -11.79
N ARG A 382 -1.73 -14.75 -11.75
CA ARG A 382 -2.24 -15.42 -12.95
C ARG A 382 -3.62 -14.86 -13.31
N THR A 383 -3.82 -14.56 -14.59
CA THR A 383 -5.14 -14.25 -15.13
C THR A 383 -5.82 -15.52 -15.67
N THR A 384 -7.05 -15.40 -16.12
CA THR A 384 -7.74 -16.50 -16.84
C THR A 384 -7.18 -16.74 -18.23
N MET A 385 -6.27 -15.89 -18.72
CA MET A 385 -5.69 -15.95 -20.07
C MET A 385 -4.23 -16.40 -20.01
N PRO A 386 -3.87 -17.54 -20.61
CA PRO A 386 -2.48 -18.00 -20.69
C PRO A 386 -1.58 -16.97 -21.36
N GLY A 387 -0.42 -16.69 -20.76
CA GLY A 387 0.53 -15.68 -21.23
C GLY A 387 0.28 -14.27 -20.75
N LEU A 388 -0.84 -14.00 -20.06
CA LEU A 388 -1.12 -12.71 -19.44
C LEU A 388 -1.07 -12.83 -17.91
N TYR A 389 -0.20 -12.05 -17.28
CA TYR A 389 0.05 -12.05 -15.85
C TYR A 389 -0.16 -10.65 -15.27
N LEU A 390 -0.30 -10.59 -13.94
CA LEU A 390 -0.45 -9.34 -13.18
C LEU A 390 0.72 -9.17 -12.23
N ALA A 391 1.09 -7.92 -11.95
CA ALA A 391 1.97 -7.54 -10.85
C ALA A 391 1.50 -6.20 -10.24
N GLY A 392 1.98 -5.91 -9.04
CA GLY A 392 1.78 -4.61 -8.39
C GLY A 392 0.80 -4.60 -7.22
N GLY A 393 0.59 -3.42 -6.63
CA GLY A 393 -0.16 -3.23 -5.38
C GLY A 393 -1.67 -3.51 -5.46
N GLY A 394 -2.26 -3.56 -6.65
CA GLY A 394 -3.64 -3.96 -6.87
C GLY A 394 -3.87 -5.48 -6.89
N VAL A 395 -2.79 -6.27 -6.85
CA VAL A 395 -2.72 -7.72 -6.96
C VAL A 395 -2.32 -8.32 -5.61
N HIS A 396 -2.61 -9.60 -5.37
CA HIS A 396 -2.12 -10.31 -4.18
C HIS A 396 -0.57 -10.35 -4.17
N PRO A 397 0.11 -10.13 -3.03
CA PRO A 397 -0.42 -10.03 -1.67
C PRO A 397 -1.04 -8.67 -1.30
N GLY A 398 -0.79 -7.59 -2.03
CA GLY A 398 -1.46 -6.33 -1.78
C GLY A 398 -0.60 -5.09 -1.96
N ALA A 399 -1.00 -4.01 -1.29
CA ALA A 399 -0.38 -2.70 -1.37
C ALA A 399 0.86 -2.58 -0.46
N GLY A 400 1.72 -1.63 -0.79
CA GLY A 400 2.97 -1.34 -0.11
C GLY A 400 4.17 -1.88 -0.87
N VAL A 401 5.33 -1.22 -0.75
CA VAL A 401 6.57 -1.56 -1.48
C VAL A 401 6.97 -3.02 -1.27
N PRO A 402 7.01 -3.58 -0.04
CA PRO A 402 7.36 -4.98 0.17
C PRO A 402 6.38 -5.93 -0.52
N MET A 403 5.08 -5.65 -0.45
CA MET A 403 4.04 -6.51 -1.03
C MET A 403 4.05 -6.44 -2.56
N ALA A 404 4.27 -5.27 -3.15
CA ALA A 404 4.41 -5.11 -4.60
C ALA A 404 5.67 -5.84 -5.13
N THR A 405 6.76 -5.82 -4.37
CA THR A 405 8.00 -6.55 -4.69
C THR A 405 7.77 -8.07 -4.65
N LEU A 406 7.13 -8.59 -3.61
CA LEU A 406 6.73 -10.00 -3.52
C LEU A 406 5.79 -10.39 -4.67
N CYS A 407 4.86 -9.53 -5.06
CA CYS A 407 3.98 -9.76 -6.21
C CYS A 407 4.79 -9.91 -7.51
N GLY A 408 5.82 -9.07 -7.71
CA GLY A 408 6.74 -9.18 -8.85
C GLY A 408 7.48 -10.51 -8.87
N GLN A 409 8.00 -10.97 -7.71
CA GLN A 409 8.65 -12.28 -7.58
C GLN A 409 7.67 -13.44 -7.88
N HIS A 410 6.43 -13.35 -7.37
CA HIS A 410 5.39 -14.35 -7.64
C HIS A 410 5.03 -14.40 -9.13
N ALA A 411 4.95 -13.25 -9.82
CA ALA A 411 4.70 -13.20 -11.25
C ALA A 411 5.84 -13.83 -12.04
N ALA A 412 7.10 -13.51 -11.72
CA ALA A 412 8.27 -14.11 -12.36
C ALA A 412 8.30 -15.64 -12.18
N ALA A 413 8.09 -16.12 -10.94
CA ALA A 413 8.04 -17.56 -10.66
C ALA A 413 6.90 -18.25 -11.42
N ALA A 414 5.73 -17.63 -11.52
CA ALA A 414 4.60 -18.16 -12.28
C ALA A 414 4.91 -18.28 -13.77
N ILE A 415 5.56 -17.28 -14.37
CA ILE A 415 5.98 -17.28 -15.77
C ILE A 415 7.01 -18.39 -16.03
N LEU A 416 8.05 -18.49 -15.20
CA LEU A 416 9.09 -19.51 -15.36
C LEU A 416 8.52 -20.92 -15.26
N ASN A 417 7.62 -21.19 -14.33
CA ASN A 417 6.93 -22.47 -14.18
C ASN A 417 6.09 -22.82 -15.42
N ASP A 418 5.37 -21.83 -15.99
CA ASP A 418 4.54 -22.04 -17.18
C ASP A 418 5.38 -22.27 -18.44
N LEU A 419 6.53 -21.59 -18.58
CA LEU A 419 7.47 -21.82 -19.68
C LEU A 419 8.10 -23.20 -19.58
N ALA A 420 8.53 -23.65 -18.41
CA ALA A 420 9.07 -24.98 -18.18
C ALA A 420 8.04 -26.08 -18.54
N SER A 421 6.78 -25.91 -18.10
CA SER A 421 5.71 -26.87 -18.40
C SER A 421 5.40 -26.99 -19.91
N ARG A 422 5.49 -25.88 -20.65
CA ARG A 422 5.30 -25.88 -22.10
C ARG A 422 6.45 -26.58 -22.84
N SER A 423 7.69 -26.49 -22.35
CA SER A 423 8.86 -27.15 -22.97
C SER A 423 8.80 -28.65 -22.80
N THR A 424 8.29 -29.16 -21.67
CA THR A 424 8.15 -30.60 -21.41
C THR A 424 6.98 -31.26 -22.14
N SER A 425 5.97 -30.49 -22.58
CA SER A 425 4.78 -30.99 -23.28
C SER A 425 4.92 -30.99 -24.81
N ARG A 426 6.07 -30.58 -25.40
CA ARG A 426 6.32 -30.76 -26.83
C ARG A 426 6.56 -32.23 -27.11
N PRO A 427 5.73 -32.92 -27.97
CA PRO A 427 6.01 -34.31 -28.36
C PRO A 427 7.36 -34.37 -29.06
N VAL A 428 8.24 -35.23 -28.57
CA VAL A 428 9.41 -35.65 -29.34
C VAL A 428 8.87 -36.38 -30.57
N ALA A 429 8.95 -35.75 -31.75
CA ALA A 429 8.65 -36.41 -32.98
C ALA A 429 9.62 -37.60 -33.11
N MET A 430 9.14 -38.82 -32.88
CA MET A 430 9.90 -40.02 -33.20
C MET A 430 10.15 -39.98 -34.72
N ARG A 431 11.39 -39.79 -35.11
CA ARG A 431 11.83 -40.10 -36.47
C ARG A 431 11.60 -41.60 -36.65
N GLY A 432 10.56 -41.98 -37.40
CA GLY A 432 10.38 -43.32 -37.92
C GLY A 432 11.54 -43.61 -38.85
N GLY A 433 12.41 -44.51 -38.41
CA GLY A 433 13.39 -45.14 -39.32
C GLY A 433 12.66 -46.13 -40.18
N THR A 434 12.81 -46.01 -41.46
CA THR A 434 12.65 -47.07 -42.46
C THR A 434 13.96 -47.80 -42.60
#